data_e490b5fb40be3ecb549646b18841d8fb
#
_entry.id   e490b5fb40be3ecb549646b18841d8fb
#
_cell.length_a   1.000
_cell.length_b   1.000
_cell.length_c   1.000
_cell.angle_alpha   90.00
_cell.angle_beta   90.00
_cell.angle_gamma   90.00
#
_symmetry.space_group_name_H-M   'P 1'
#
loop_
_entity.id
_entity.type
_entity.pdbx_description
1 polymer ?
#
loop_
_entity_poly.entity_id
_entity_poly.type
_entity_poly.pdbx_seq_one_letter_code
_entity_poly.pdbx_strand_id
1 'polypeptide(L)'
;SLVGSEMCIRDRKRVLFSVILLLAAGFTFAQEKTVKEAKSIANEVNPDFNKAEQLINQALTNPETKDNADTWDVAGFIQKRINEKQMENAYLRKPYDTLKVYNSALNMCKYYLKCDELAQVPNEKGKIKNKYRKANTAAIVAERPNLINGGIQYYNLEKNKEALDFFGTYIEIAQNPMFEKENFLQTDTLLPQIAYYASLAAAKMEDYPSVLKYAPYAQNDKEVGQYAMEFISTALKAQGDTVKWIASLKEGLQLSLIHISEPTRLLSI
;
A
#
# COMPACT_ATOMS: atom_id res chain seq x y z
N SER A 1 34.00 17.19 -55.06
CA SER A 1 33.79 15.81 -54.54
C SER A 1 33.49 15.75 -53.02
N LEU A 2 32.94 16.82 -52.43
CA LEU A 2 32.60 16.86 -50.97
C LEU A 2 31.08 16.69 -50.71
N VAL A 3 30.23 16.69 -51.71
CA VAL A 3 28.76 16.65 -51.55
C VAL A 3 28.23 15.21 -51.36
N GLY A 4 28.98 14.18 -51.75
CA GLY A 4 28.54 12.79 -51.62
C GLY A 4 28.69 12.19 -50.20
N SER A 5 29.57 12.73 -49.34
CA SER A 5 29.84 12.18 -48.02
C SER A 5 28.82 12.64 -46.97
N GLU A 6 28.30 13.85 -47.08
CA GLU A 6 27.32 14.39 -46.09
C GLU A 6 25.91 13.76 -46.29
N MET A 7 25.55 13.46 -47.54
CA MET A 7 24.28 12.76 -47.81
C MET A 7 24.26 11.32 -47.24
N CYS A 8 25.39 10.64 -47.29
CA CYS A 8 25.53 9.29 -46.72
C CYS A 8 25.48 9.27 -45.18
N ILE A 9 26.00 10.29 -44.52
CA ILE A 9 25.98 10.40 -43.05
C ILE A 9 24.57 10.73 -42.55
N ARG A 10 23.82 11.56 -43.27
CA ARG A 10 22.45 11.95 -42.92
C ARG A 10 21.48 10.79 -43.07
N ASP A 11 21.64 9.99 -44.08
CA ASP A 11 20.82 8.80 -44.34
C ASP A 11 21.16 7.68 -43.34
N ARG A 12 22.43 7.48 -42.98
CA ARG A 12 22.83 6.55 -41.90
C ARG A 12 22.23 6.95 -40.55
N LYS A 13 22.22 8.24 -40.20
CA LYS A 13 21.58 8.71 -38.97
C LYS A 13 20.06 8.49 -38.98
N ARG A 14 19.38 8.73 -40.12
CA ARG A 14 17.95 8.46 -40.29
C ARG A 14 17.61 6.96 -40.17
N VAL A 15 18.40 6.10 -40.80
CA VAL A 15 18.25 4.64 -40.70
C VAL A 15 18.54 4.17 -39.25
N LEU A 16 19.57 4.69 -38.58
CA LEU A 16 19.84 4.37 -37.17
C LEU A 16 18.68 4.79 -36.25
N PHE A 17 18.16 6.02 -36.46
CA PHE A 17 17.00 6.50 -35.70
C PHE A 17 15.74 5.64 -35.96
N SER A 18 15.50 5.24 -37.20
CA SER A 18 14.37 4.37 -37.53
C SER A 18 14.50 2.97 -36.96
N VAL A 19 15.70 2.41 -36.92
CA VAL A 19 15.98 1.09 -36.31
C VAL A 19 15.84 1.16 -34.79
N ILE A 20 16.30 2.22 -34.16
CA ILE A 20 16.15 2.42 -32.71
C ILE A 20 14.66 2.60 -32.35
N LEU A 21 13.88 3.35 -33.13
CA LEU A 21 12.44 3.51 -32.93
C LEU A 21 11.67 2.19 -33.11
N LEU A 22 12.04 1.38 -34.11
CA LEU A 22 11.44 0.07 -34.34
C LEU A 22 11.78 -0.95 -33.26
N LEU A 23 13.00 -0.91 -32.74
CA LEU A 23 13.40 -1.74 -31.60
C LEU A 23 12.63 -1.32 -30.33
N ALA A 24 12.53 -0.02 -30.02
CA ALA A 24 11.76 0.47 -28.89
C ALA A 24 10.28 0.07 -28.96
N ALA A 25 9.64 0.23 -30.14
CA ALA A 25 8.25 -0.19 -30.33
C ALA A 25 8.07 -1.71 -30.19
N GLY A 26 9.04 -2.51 -30.63
CA GLY A 26 9.00 -3.97 -30.49
C GLY A 26 9.08 -4.44 -29.02
N PHE A 27 9.83 -3.74 -28.19
CA PHE A 27 9.93 -4.04 -26.74
C PHE A 27 8.64 -3.70 -25.99
N THR A 28 8.00 -2.57 -26.28
CA THR A 28 6.74 -2.15 -25.64
C THR A 28 5.62 -3.17 -25.90
N PHE A 29 5.46 -3.65 -27.12
CA PHE A 29 4.48 -4.70 -27.45
C PHE A 29 4.76 -6.03 -26.75
N ALA A 30 6.02 -6.40 -26.58
CA ALA A 30 6.40 -7.63 -25.89
C ALA A 30 6.05 -7.56 -24.40
N GLN A 31 6.23 -6.41 -23.75
CA GLN A 31 5.97 -6.21 -22.32
C GLN A 31 4.47 -6.13 -22.01
N GLU A 32 3.66 -5.47 -22.82
CA GLU A 32 2.20 -5.51 -22.70
C GLU A 32 1.66 -6.93 -22.87
N LYS A 33 2.27 -7.73 -23.75
CA LYS A 33 1.93 -9.15 -23.89
C LYS A 33 2.24 -9.94 -22.62
N THR A 34 3.36 -9.66 -21.95
CA THR A 34 3.73 -10.29 -20.67
C THR A 34 2.69 -10.01 -19.59
N VAL A 35 2.17 -8.78 -19.46
CA VAL A 35 1.10 -8.43 -18.53
C VAL A 35 -0.19 -9.20 -18.82
N LYS A 36 -0.58 -9.27 -20.10
CA LYS A 36 -1.77 -10.02 -20.55
C LYS A 36 -1.61 -11.53 -20.30
N GLU A 37 -0.42 -12.08 -20.56
CA GLU A 37 -0.11 -13.49 -20.28
C GLU A 37 -0.20 -13.80 -18.79
N ALA A 38 0.38 -12.95 -17.92
CA ALA A 38 0.28 -13.10 -16.47
C ALA A 38 -1.19 -13.13 -15.99
N LYS A 39 -2.02 -12.22 -16.51
CA LYS A 39 -3.46 -12.19 -16.22
C LYS A 39 -4.18 -13.45 -16.68
N SER A 40 -3.86 -13.92 -17.90
CA SER A 40 -4.48 -15.13 -18.48
C SER A 40 -4.19 -16.35 -17.63
N ILE A 41 -2.92 -16.56 -17.24
CA ILE A 41 -2.49 -17.69 -16.39
C ILE A 41 -3.22 -17.65 -15.04
N ALA A 42 -3.29 -16.49 -14.38
CA ALA A 42 -3.98 -16.35 -13.11
C ALA A 42 -5.49 -16.58 -13.19
N ASN A 43 -6.07 -16.49 -14.40
CA ASN A 43 -7.50 -16.69 -14.62
C ASN A 43 -7.86 -18.10 -15.08
N GLU A 44 -6.92 -19.00 -15.23
CA GLU A 44 -7.15 -20.39 -15.55
C GLU A 44 -7.91 -21.13 -14.43
N VAL A 45 -8.51 -22.28 -14.76
CA VAL A 45 -9.19 -23.13 -13.77
C VAL A 45 -8.18 -23.70 -12.76
N ASN A 46 -6.98 -24.05 -13.23
CA ASN A 46 -5.86 -24.50 -12.40
C ASN A 46 -4.67 -23.55 -12.64
N PRO A 47 -4.65 -22.37 -11.99
CA PRO A 47 -3.67 -21.35 -12.31
C PRO A 47 -2.27 -21.69 -11.77
N ASP A 48 -1.25 -21.47 -12.61
CA ASP A 48 0.14 -21.42 -12.16
C ASP A 48 0.44 -20.02 -11.61
N PHE A 49 0.11 -19.80 -10.34
CA PHE A 49 0.34 -18.53 -9.68
C PHE A 49 1.83 -18.14 -9.62
N ASN A 50 2.75 -19.10 -9.50
CA ASN A 50 4.19 -18.79 -9.46
C ASN A 50 4.64 -18.18 -10.79
N LYS A 51 4.20 -18.75 -11.90
CA LYS A 51 4.49 -18.20 -13.23
C LYS A 51 3.82 -16.84 -13.43
N ALA A 52 2.54 -16.69 -13.02
CA ALA A 52 1.84 -15.41 -13.11
C ALA A 52 2.55 -14.30 -12.30
N GLU A 53 2.96 -14.59 -11.06
CA GLU A 53 3.73 -13.67 -10.21
C GLU A 53 5.10 -13.33 -10.81
N GLN A 54 5.81 -14.31 -11.37
CA GLN A 54 7.09 -14.06 -12.03
C GLN A 54 6.95 -13.09 -13.20
N LEU A 55 5.97 -13.30 -14.07
CA LEU A 55 5.72 -12.45 -15.23
C LEU A 55 5.31 -11.02 -14.82
N ILE A 56 4.39 -10.89 -13.87
CA ILE A 56 3.94 -9.57 -13.46
C ILE A 56 5.04 -8.81 -12.71
N ASN A 57 5.86 -9.47 -11.89
CA ASN A 57 6.99 -8.84 -11.20
C ASN A 57 8.03 -8.29 -12.18
N GLN A 58 8.27 -8.97 -13.30
CA GLN A 58 9.09 -8.43 -14.38
C GLN A 58 8.48 -7.13 -14.95
N ALA A 59 7.16 -7.11 -15.19
CA ALA A 59 6.48 -5.94 -15.71
C ALA A 59 6.44 -4.77 -14.72
N LEU A 60 6.31 -5.02 -13.41
CA LEU A 60 6.32 -4.01 -12.35
C LEU A 60 7.66 -3.27 -12.22
N THR A 61 8.75 -3.88 -12.66
CA THR A 61 10.11 -3.30 -12.61
C THR A 61 10.59 -2.77 -13.96
N ASN A 62 9.91 -3.11 -15.04
CA ASN A 62 10.29 -2.70 -16.38
C ASN A 62 9.95 -1.22 -16.62
N PRO A 63 10.92 -0.38 -17.11
CA PRO A 63 10.70 1.05 -17.36
C PRO A 63 9.50 1.37 -18.27
N GLU A 64 9.13 0.47 -19.17
CA GLU A 64 8.04 0.69 -20.14
C GLU A 64 6.64 0.40 -19.56
N THR A 65 6.55 -0.42 -18.52
CA THR A 65 5.27 -0.90 -17.96
C THR A 65 5.05 -0.54 -16.50
N LYS A 66 6.09 -0.21 -15.74
CA LYS A 66 6.00 0.12 -14.30
C LYS A 66 5.10 1.32 -13.98
N ASP A 67 4.98 2.26 -14.92
CA ASP A 67 4.16 3.46 -14.77
C ASP A 67 2.79 3.35 -15.45
N ASN A 68 2.42 2.14 -15.92
CA ASN A 68 1.12 1.85 -16.50
C ASN A 68 0.16 1.30 -15.44
N ALA A 69 -0.96 1.98 -15.21
CA ALA A 69 -1.98 1.58 -14.25
C ALA A 69 -2.52 0.15 -14.49
N ASP A 70 -2.60 -0.32 -15.75
CA ASP A 70 -3.06 -1.67 -16.08
C ASP A 70 -2.12 -2.75 -15.53
N THR A 71 -0.80 -2.49 -15.50
CA THR A 71 0.19 -3.41 -14.92
C THR A 71 -0.08 -3.64 -13.43
N TRP A 72 -0.36 -2.58 -12.69
CA TRP A 72 -0.65 -2.65 -11.25
C TRP A 72 -2.04 -3.23 -10.97
N ASP A 73 -3.03 -2.97 -11.83
CA ASP A 73 -4.34 -3.63 -11.76
C ASP A 73 -4.20 -5.15 -11.93
N VAL A 74 -3.43 -5.59 -12.91
CA VAL A 74 -3.16 -7.02 -13.13
C VAL A 74 -2.38 -7.64 -11.95
N ALA A 75 -1.41 -6.92 -11.39
CA ALA A 75 -0.69 -7.38 -10.21
C ALA A 75 -1.64 -7.57 -9.01
N GLY A 76 -2.52 -6.60 -8.76
CA GLY A 76 -3.56 -6.72 -7.74
C GLY A 76 -4.54 -7.86 -8.01
N PHE A 77 -4.95 -8.04 -9.27
CA PHE A 77 -5.80 -9.15 -9.68
C PHE A 77 -5.16 -10.51 -9.39
N ILE A 78 -3.88 -10.71 -9.70
CA ILE A 78 -3.16 -11.96 -9.41
C ILE A 78 -3.18 -12.24 -7.90
N GLN A 79 -2.86 -11.26 -7.08
CA GLN A 79 -2.87 -11.41 -5.61
C GLN A 79 -4.27 -11.73 -5.08
N LYS A 80 -5.31 -11.09 -5.62
CA LYS A 80 -6.70 -11.42 -5.33
C LYS A 80 -7.02 -12.88 -5.64
N ARG A 81 -6.62 -13.37 -6.81
CA ARG A 81 -6.84 -14.78 -7.20
C ARG A 81 -6.10 -15.77 -6.29
N ILE A 82 -4.87 -15.42 -5.84
CA ILE A 82 -4.12 -16.21 -4.85
C ILE A 82 -4.89 -16.26 -3.53
N ASN A 83 -5.36 -15.12 -3.03
CA ASN A 83 -6.17 -15.04 -1.81
C ASN A 83 -7.43 -15.89 -1.92
N GLU A 84 -8.23 -15.71 -2.97
CA GLU A 84 -9.45 -16.47 -3.23
C GLU A 84 -9.19 -17.97 -3.23
N LYS A 85 -8.07 -18.43 -3.82
CA LYS A 85 -7.72 -19.85 -3.85
C LYS A 85 -7.36 -20.41 -2.48
N GLN A 86 -6.65 -19.65 -1.66
CA GLN A 86 -6.35 -20.04 -0.28
C GLN A 86 -7.65 -20.09 0.56
N MET A 87 -8.53 -19.11 0.40
CA MET A 87 -9.83 -19.08 1.09
C MET A 87 -10.75 -20.21 0.63
N GLU A 88 -10.78 -20.55 -0.66
CA GLU A 88 -11.48 -21.73 -1.18
C GLU A 88 -10.98 -23.01 -0.50
N ASN A 89 -9.65 -23.18 -0.40
CA ASN A 89 -9.05 -24.33 0.26
C ASN A 89 -9.45 -24.39 1.74
N ALA A 90 -9.40 -23.26 2.46
CA ALA A 90 -9.84 -23.18 3.85
C ALA A 90 -11.31 -23.57 4.01
N TYR A 91 -12.19 -23.04 3.17
CA TYR A 91 -13.63 -23.37 3.17
C TYR A 91 -13.89 -24.86 2.89
N LEU A 92 -13.14 -25.44 1.97
CA LEU A 92 -13.23 -26.87 1.62
C LEU A 92 -12.45 -27.78 2.60
N ARG A 93 -11.92 -27.24 3.70
CA ARG A 93 -11.08 -27.95 4.70
C ARG A 93 -9.87 -28.65 4.09
N LYS A 94 -9.33 -28.08 3.01
CA LYS A 94 -8.06 -28.49 2.40
C LYS A 94 -6.89 -27.73 3.03
N PRO A 95 -5.68 -28.24 2.94
CA PRO A 95 -4.49 -27.50 3.37
C PRO A 95 -4.41 -26.14 2.69
N TYR A 96 -4.16 -25.09 3.47
CA TYR A 96 -3.96 -23.73 3.01
C TYR A 96 -2.89 -23.03 3.85
N ASP A 97 -2.32 -21.97 3.32
CA ASP A 97 -1.29 -21.17 3.97
C ASP A 97 -1.88 -19.85 4.46
N THR A 98 -2.02 -19.72 5.78
CA THR A 98 -2.57 -18.54 6.44
C THR A 98 -1.74 -17.28 6.17
N LEU A 99 -0.40 -17.39 6.18
CA LEU A 99 0.46 -16.25 5.85
C LEU A 99 0.31 -15.85 4.38
N LYS A 100 0.10 -16.80 3.50
CA LYS A 100 -0.17 -16.51 2.08
C LYS A 100 -1.51 -15.79 1.89
N VAL A 101 -2.55 -16.12 2.69
CA VAL A 101 -3.82 -15.36 2.71
C VAL A 101 -3.54 -13.89 3.04
N TYR A 102 -2.84 -13.63 4.14
CA TYR A 102 -2.60 -12.26 4.59
C TYR A 102 -1.68 -11.49 3.63
N ASN A 103 -0.58 -12.09 3.20
CA ASN A 103 0.37 -11.45 2.29
C ASN A 103 -0.27 -11.12 0.94
N SER A 104 -1.12 -12.00 0.40
CA SER A 104 -1.82 -11.71 -0.84
C SER A 104 -2.84 -10.57 -0.67
N ALA A 105 -3.54 -10.50 0.46
CA ALA A 105 -4.42 -9.37 0.77
C ALA A 105 -3.64 -8.05 0.86
N LEU A 106 -2.50 -8.03 1.55
CA LEU A 106 -1.62 -6.85 1.64
C LEU A 106 -1.12 -6.40 0.27
N ASN A 107 -0.57 -7.33 -0.51
CA ASN A 107 -0.03 -7.03 -1.83
C ASN A 107 -1.12 -6.54 -2.78
N MET A 108 -2.31 -7.16 -2.75
CA MET A 108 -3.47 -6.70 -3.52
C MET A 108 -3.83 -5.25 -3.18
N CYS A 109 -3.92 -4.91 -1.88
CA CYS A 109 -4.20 -3.55 -1.45
C CYS A 109 -3.17 -2.57 -1.99
N LYS A 110 -1.88 -2.85 -1.82
CA LYS A 110 -0.80 -1.99 -2.29
C LYS A 110 -0.81 -1.80 -3.81
N TYR A 111 -1.02 -2.88 -4.56
CA TYR A 111 -1.04 -2.81 -6.02
C TYR A 111 -2.24 -2.02 -6.53
N TYR A 112 -3.41 -2.20 -5.94
CA TYR A 112 -4.60 -1.44 -6.32
C TYR A 112 -4.52 0.03 -5.92
N LEU A 113 -3.91 0.37 -4.79
CA LEU A 113 -3.62 1.77 -4.42
C LEU A 113 -2.68 2.42 -5.44
N LYS A 114 -1.62 1.71 -5.86
CA LYS A 114 -0.70 2.22 -6.89
C LYS A 114 -1.36 2.31 -8.26
N CYS A 115 -2.22 1.36 -8.61
CA CYS A 115 -3.04 1.44 -9.82
C CYS A 115 -3.91 2.71 -9.81
N ASP A 116 -4.59 3.00 -8.69
CA ASP A 116 -5.43 4.19 -8.57
C ASP A 116 -4.62 5.48 -8.70
N GLU A 117 -3.46 5.56 -8.07
CA GLU A 117 -2.53 6.70 -8.19
C GLU A 117 -2.14 6.96 -9.66
N LEU A 118 -1.71 5.91 -10.36
CA LEU A 118 -1.28 6.02 -11.76
C LEU A 118 -2.45 6.30 -12.73
N ALA A 119 -3.67 5.91 -12.36
CA ALA A 119 -4.86 6.13 -13.17
C ALA A 119 -5.47 7.54 -13.02
N GLN A 120 -4.88 8.43 -12.19
CA GLN A 120 -5.32 9.82 -12.00
C GLN A 120 -4.83 10.75 -13.14
N VAL A 121 -4.78 10.27 -14.37
CA VAL A 121 -4.35 11.06 -15.52
C VAL A 121 -5.56 11.75 -16.17
N PRO A 122 -5.59 13.09 -16.24
CA PRO A 122 -6.63 13.82 -16.94
C PRO A 122 -6.59 13.51 -18.46
N ASN A 123 -7.75 13.36 -19.07
CA ASN A 123 -7.88 13.31 -20.52
C ASN A 123 -7.73 14.72 -21.14
N GLU A 124 -7.75 14.83 -22.47
CA GLU A 124 -7.66 16.10 -23.22
C GLU A 124 -8.69 17.19 -22.77
N LYS A 125 -9.78 16.79 -22.14
CA LYS A 125 -10.81 17.67 -21.58
C LYS A 125 -10.63 17.95 -20.09
N GLY A 126 -9.47 17.60 -19.51
CA GLY A 126 -9.17 17.78 -18.08
C GLY A 126 -9.95 16.85 -17.14
N LYS A 127 -10.67 15.84 -17.67
CA LYS A 127 -11.45 14.90 -16.84
C LYS A 127 -10.67 13.62 -16.55
N ILE A 128 -10.62 13.24 -15.29
CA ILE A 128 -10.06 11.96 -14.84
C ILE A 128 -11.15 10.89 -15.00
N LYS A 129 -10.84 9.82 -15.77
CA LYS A 129 -11.69 8.63 -15.93
C LYS A 129 -10.94 7.40 -15.45
N ASN A 130 -10.92 7.20 -14.14
CA ASN A 130 -10.32 6.02 -13.55
C ASN A 130 -11.29 4.83 -13.62
N LYS A 131 -11.10 3.95 -14.61
CA LYS A 131 -11.94 2.76 -14.83
C LYS A 131 -11.76 1.68 -13.76
N TYR A 132 -10.65 1.69 -13.04
CA TYR A 132 -10.28 0.68 -12.04
C TYR A 132 -10.87 0.96 -10.66
N ARG A 133 -11.00 2.25 -10.29
CA ARG A 133 -11.30 2.70 -8.93
C ARG A 133 -12.46 1.94 -8.28
N LYS A 134 -13.61 1.84 -8.95
CA LYS A 134 -14.81 1.21 -8.37
C LYS A 134 -14.58 -0.25 -7.96
N ALA A 135 -13.97 -1.05 -8.83
CA ALA A 135 -13.72 -2.47 -8.56
C ALA A 135 -12.63 -2.66 -7.51
N ASN A 136 -11.55 -1.87 -7.61
CA ASN A 136 -10.41 -1.97 -6.71
C ASN A 136 -10.75 -1.48 -5.30
N THR A 137 -11.55 -0.40 -5.17
CA THR A 137 -12.10 0.05 -3.87
C THR A 137 -12.88 -1.08 -3.20
N ALA A 138 -13.82 -1.69 -3.91
CA ALA A 138 -14.63 -2.77 -3.34
C ALA A 138 -13.77 -3.98 -2.89
N ALA A 139 -12.75 -4.34 -3.66
CA ALA A 139 -11.83 -5.42 -3.30
C ALA A 139 -11.00 -5.09 -2.05
N ILE A 140 -10.45 -3.87 -1.97
CA ILE A 140 -9.67 -3.42 -0.80
C ILE A 140 -10.56 -3.38 0.45
N VAL A 141 -11.76 -2.82 0.36
CA VAL A 141 -12.69 -2.75 1.50
C VAL A 141 -13.01 -4.13 2.05
N ALA A 142 -13.23 -5.12 1.17
CA ALA A 142 -13.51 -6.49 1.57
C ALA A 142 -12.33 -7.17 2.29
N GLU A 143 -11.10 -6.89 1.86
CA GLU A 143 -9.89 -7.52 2.41
C GLU A 143 -9.21 -6.71 3.52
N ARG A 144 -9.66 -5.49 3.80
CA ARG A 144 -9.08 -4.62 4.81
C ARG A 144 -8.98 -5.27 6.20
N PRO A 145 -9.96 -6.07 6.69
CA PRO A 145 -9.83 -6.78 7.97
C PRO A 145 -8.64 -7.76 8.00
N ASN A 146 -8.25 -8.35 6.87
CA ASN A 146 -7.10 -9.24 6.78
C ASN A 146 -5.77 -8.53 6.99
N LEU A 147 -5.71 -7.21 6.81
CA LEU A 147 -4.53 -6.41 7.17
C LEU A 147 -4.32 -6.39 8.70
N ILE A 148 -5.40 -6.31 9.48
CA ILE A 148 -5.31 -6.41 10.95
C ILE A 148 -4.80 -7.79 11.35
N ASN A 149 -5.44 -8.85 10.82
CA ASN A 149 -5.09 -10.24 11.15
C ASN A 149 -3.63 -10.55 10.78
N GLY A 150 -3.19 -10.13 9.60
CA GLY A 150 -1.80 -10.29 9.15
C GLY A 150 -0.81 -9.51 10.04
N GLY A 151 -1.14 -8.27 10.37
CA GLY A 151 -0.32 -7.44 11.25
C GLY A 151 -0.15 -8.08 12.64
N ILE A 152 -1.23 -8.56 13.24
CA ILE A 152 -1.20 -9.27 14.53
C ILE A 152 -0.37 -10.56 14.43
N GLN A 153 -0.55 -11.33 13.35
CA GLN A 153 0.20 -12.57 13.16
C GLN A 153 1.71 -12.31 13.06
N TYR A 154 2.13 -11.33 12.27
CA TYR A 154 3.55 -10.97 12.17
C TYR A 154 4.11 -10.34 13.44
N TYR A 155 3.31 -9.54 14.16
CA TYR A 155 3.69 -8.99 15.45
C TYR A 155 3.95 -10.09 16.49
N ASN A 156 3.09 -11.10 16.56
CA ASN A 156 3.25 -12.26 17.44
C ASN A 156 4.47 -13.13 17.08
N LEU A 157 4.91 -13.09 15.81
CA LEU A 157 6.15 -13.72 15.34
C LEU A 157 7.39 -12.85 15.54
N GLU A 158 7.26 -11.71 16.23
CA GLU A 158 8.31 -10.69 16.43
C GLU A 158 8.88 -10.08 15.13
N LYS A 159 8.14 -10.22 14.04
CA LYS A 159 8.45 -9.63 12.74
C LYS A 159 7.86 -8.23 12.62
N ASN A 160 8.47 -7.30 13.36
CA ASN A 160 7.92 -5.95 13.55
C ASN A 160 7.86 -5.16 12.23
N LYS A 161 8.77 -5.39 11.30
CA LYS A 161 8.79 -4.72 9.99
C LYS A 161 7.57 -5.12 9.15
N GLU A 162 7.31 -6.41 9.07
CA GLU A 162 6.14 -6.93 8.35
C GLU A 162 4.85 -6.50 9.06
N ALA A 163 4.80 -6.57 10.40
CA ALA A 163 3.64 -6.09 11.15
C ALA A 163 3.34 -4.62 10.88
N LEU A 164 4.38 -3.76 10.89
CA LEU A 164 4.25 -2.34 10.56
C LEU A 164 3.74 -2.12 9.13
N ASP A 165 4.16 -2.94 8.18
CA ASP A 165 3.73 -2.87 6.79
C ASP A 165 2.22 -3.14 6.65
N PHE A 166 1.70 -4.11 7.38
CA PHE A 166 0.27 -4.42 7.45
C PHE A 166 -0.54 -3.29 8.12
N PHE A 167 -0.16 -2.90 9.33
CA PHE A 167 -0.88 -1.88 10.09
C PHE A 167 -0.79 -0.51 9.41
N GLY A 168 0.39 -0.17 8.87
CA GLY A 168 0.59 1.06 8.12
C GLY A 168 -0.30 1.13 6.87
N THR A 169 -0.37 0.05 6.09
CA THR A 169 -1.25 -0.01 4.92
C THR A 169 -2.73 0.13 5.32
N TYR A 170 -3.15 -0.45 6.44
CA TYR A 170 -4.51 -0.28 6.97
C TYR A 170 -4.86 1.19 7.24
N ILE A 171 -3.93 1.93 7.83
CA ILE A 171 -4.09 3.35 8.16
C ILE A 171 -4.02 4.21 6.89
N GLU A 172 -3.10 3.91 5.97
CA GLU A 172 -2.95 4.63 4.70
C GLU A 172 -4.21 4.51 3.82
N ILE A 173 -4.88 3.36 3.83
CA ILE A 173 -6.19 3.18 3.20
C ILE A 173 -7.20 4.20 3.76
N ALA A 174 -7.24 4.39 5.07
CA ALA A 174 -8.20 5.31 5.69
C ALA A 174 -8.03 6.78 5.27
N GLN A 175 -6.83 7.17 4.85
CA GLN A 175 -6.50 8.53 4.40
C GLN A 175 -6.63 8.72 2.89
N ASN A 176 -6.70 7.63 2.13
CA ASN A 176 -6.61 7.70 0.69
C ASN A 176 -7.92 8.21 0.07
N PRO A 177 -7.89 9.21 -0.83
CA PRO A 177 -9.08 9.76 -1.51
C PRO A 177 -9.91 8.73 -2.28
N MET A 178 -9.35 7.55 -2.56
CA MET A 178 -10.07 6.43 -3.15
C MET A 178 -11.25 5.98 -2.27
N PHE A 179 -11.17 6.21 -0.94
CA PHE A 179 -12.14 5.77 0.09
C PHE A 179 -12.90 6.94 0.74
N GLU A 180 -13.01 8.07 0.03
CA GLU A 180 -13.73 9.25 0.54
C GLU A 180 -15.19 8.93 0.96
N LYS A 181 -15.84 8.01 0.25
CA LYS A 181 -17.23 7.60 0.55
C LYS A 181 -17.34 6.74 1.81
N GLU A 182 -16.36 5.89 2.05
CA GLU A 182 -16.25 5.03 3.23
C GLU A 182 -15.95 5.83 4.49
N ASN A 183 -15.28 6.97 4.35
CA ASN A 183 -14.93 7.91 5.41
C ASN A 183 -14.30 7.24 6.65
N PHE A 184 -13.35 6.32 6.44
CA PHE A 184 -12.75 5.50 7.49
C PHE A 184 -12.13 6.29 8.62
N LEU A 185 -11.61 7.50 8.38
CA LEU A 185 -11.05 8.34 9.43
C LEU A 185 -12.08 8.69 10.52
N GLN A 186 -13.38 8.68 10.22
CA GLN A 186 -14.45 8.99 11.16
C GLN A 186 -15.28 7.77 11.55
N THR A 187 -15.38 6.78 10.68
CA THR A 187 -16.28 5.63 10.88
C THR A 187 -15.59 4.40 11.45
N ASP A 188 -14.27 4.32 11.31
CA ASP A 188 -13.50 3.15 11.75
C ASP A 188 -13.05 3.28 13.21
N THR A 189 -13.77 2.62 14.09
CA THR A 189 -13.49 2.61 15.53
C THR A 189 -12.23 1.84 15.91
N LEU A 190 -11.70 0.98 15.02
CA LEU A 190 -10.46 0.23 15.28
C LEU A 190 -9.21 1.01 14.86
N LEU A 191 -9.37 2.08 14.07
CA LEU A 191 -8.25 2.84 13.53
C LEU A 191 -7.25 3.31 14.62
N PRO A 192 -7.67 3.85 15.78
CA PRO A 192 -6.75 4.27 16.83
C PRO A 192 -5.93 3.12 17.41
N GLN A 193 -6.55 1.96 17.64
CA GLN A 193 -5.86 0.78 18.15
C GLN A 193 -4.85 0.25 17.15
N ILE A 194 -5.19 0.21 15.85
CA ILE A 194 -4.26 -0.22 14.81
C ILE A 194 -3.10 0.78 14.67
N ALA A 195 -3.35 2.07 14.82
CA ALA A 195 -2.32 3.11 14.83
C ALA A 195 -1.36 2.95 16.03
N TYR A 196 -1.88 2.59 17.19
CA TYR A 196 -1.07 2.23 18.35
C TYR A 196 -0.16 1.04 18.04
N TYR A 197 -0.68 -0.07 17.48
CA TYR A 197 0.14 -1.24 17.14
C TYR A 197 1.16 -0.94 16.05
N ALA A 198 0.84 -0.11 15.05
CA ALA A 198 1.79 0.37 14.06
C ALA A 198 2.94 1.13 14.73
N SER A 199 2.61 2.04 15.65
CA SER A 199 3.60 2.83 16.39
C SER A 199 4.45 1.98 17.33
N LEU A 200 3.86 0.98 17.97
CA LEU A 200 4.57 0.03 18.84
C LEU A 200 5.55 -0.83 18.04
N ALA A 201 5.14 -1.34 16.87
CA ALA A 201 6.02 -2.09 15.98
C ALA A 201 7.19 -1.21 15.47
N ALA A 202 6.90 0.04 15.09
CA ALA A 202 7.91 1.01 14.69
C ALA A 202 8.88 1.36 15.83
N ALA A 203 8.36 1.60 17.04
CA ALA A 203 9.18 1.93 18.21
C ALA A 203 10.14 0.78 18.59
N LYS A 204 9.70 -0.48 18.49
CA LYS A 204 10.58 -1.66 18.71
C LYS A 204 11.75 -1.74 17.73
N MET A 205 11.63 -1.10 16.58
CA MET A 205 12.69 -1.01 15.55
C MET A 205 13.46 0.32 15.58
N GLU A 206 13.12 1.22 16.51
CA GLU A 206 13.63 2.59 16.56
C GLU A 206 13.35 3.38 15.27
N ASP A 207 12.29 2.99 14.52
CA ASP A 207 11.82 3.71 13.34
C ASP A 207 10.95 4.91 13.78
N TYR A 208 11.61 5.93 14.30
CA TYR A 208 10.96 7.14 14.80
C TYR A 208 10.15 7.90 13.73
N PRO A 209 10.57 7.96 12.47
CA PRO A 209 9.73 8.52 11.41
C PRO A 209 8.38 7.83 11.29
N SER A 210 8.33 6.51 11.32
CA SER A 210 7.08 5.74 11.28
C SER A 210 6.26 5.92 12.56
N VAL A 211 6.90 6.01 13.73
CA VAL A 211 6.20 6.38 14.98
C VAL A 211 5.47 7.70 14.82
N LEU A 212 6.17 8.75 14.37
CA LEU A 212 5.58 10.09 14.19
C LEU A 212 4.52 10.14 13.09
N LYS A 213 4.57 9.21 12.13
CA LYS A 213 3.58 9.08 11.07
C LYS A 213 2.27 8.48 11.58
N TYR A 214 2.32 7.47 12.43
CA TYR A 214 1.14 6.67 12.78
C TYR A 214 0.56 6.98 14.16
N ALA A 215 1.38 7.29 15.19
CA ALA A 215 0.91 7.57 16.54
C ALA A 215 -0.14 8.69 16.66
N PRO A 216 -0.10 9.76 15.82
CA PRO A 216 -1.13 10.82 15.88
C PRO A 216 -2.56 10.33 15.66
N TYR A 217 -2.77 9.20 14.96
CA TYR A 217 -4.12 8.62 14.76
C TYR A 217 -4.67 7.93 16.02
N ALA A 218 -3.82 7.66 17.01
CA ALA A 218 -4.20 7.06 18.28
C ALA A 218 -4.25 8.07 19.44
N GLN A 219 -3.63 9.25 19.32
CA GLN A 219 -3.37 10.17 20.44
C GLN A 219 -4.61 10.64 21.20
N ASN A 220 -5.78 10.70 20.56
CA ASN A 220 -7.02 11.14 21.19
C ASN A 220 -7.93 9.98 21.62
N ASP A 221 -7.47 8.75 21.52
CA ASP A 221 -8.22 7.58 21.95
C ASP A 221 -8.14 7.40 23.47
N LYS A 222 -9.25 6.97 24.09
CA LYS A 222 -9.36 6.85 25.54
C LYS A 222 -8.49 5.75 26.14
N GLU A 223 -8.25 4.67 25.37
CA GLU A 223 -7.52 3.50 25.86
C GLU A 223 -6.03 3.55 25.51
N VAL A 224 -5.70 3.99 24.30
CA VAL A 224 -4.34 3.92 23.76
C VAL A 224 -3.68 5.29 23.59
N GLY A 225 -4.42 6.39 23.77
CA GLY A 225 -3.93 7.75 23.50
C GLY A 225 -2.72 8.14 24.33
N GLN A 226 -2.70 7.78 25.63
CA GLN A 226 -1.56 8.06 26.49
C GLN A 226 -0.27 7.39 25.97
N TYR A 227 -0.36 6.11 25.57
CA TYR A 227 0.79 5.38 25.02
C TYR A 227 1.25 5.98 23.68
N ALA A 228 0.30 6.40 22.83
CA ALA A 228 0.62 7.07 21.59
C ALA A 228 1.40 8.38 21.82
N MET A 229 1.01 9.17 22.82
CA MET A 229 1.73 10.38 23.21
C MET A 229 3.12 10.11 23.77
N GLU A 230 3.30 9.03 24.52
CA GLU A 230 4.61 8.58 24.99
C GLU A 230 5.53 8.20 23.83
N PHE A 231 5.00 7.50 22.82
CA PHE A 231 5.75 7.18 21.60
C PHE A 231 6.14 8.43 20.82
N ILE A 232 5.22 9.39 20.64
CA ILE A 232 5.50 10.67 19.97
C ILE A 232 6.61 11.43 20.72
N SER A 233 6.49 11.55 22.03
CA SER A 233 7.46 12.25 22.87
C SER A 233 8.85 11.59 22.78
N THR A 234 8.91 10.27 22.87
CA THR A 234 10.16 9.50 22.76
C THR A 234 10.81 9.68 21.38
N ALA A 235 10.03 9.60 20.32
CA ALA A 235 10.51 9.78 18.95
C ALA A 235 11.06 11.20 18.70
N LEU A 236 10.35 12.24 19.18
CA LEU A 236 10.80 13.64 19.06
C LEU A 236 12.09 13.89 19.84
N LYS A 237 12.20 13.33 21.05
CA LYS A 237 13.43 13.39 21.85
C LYS A 237 14.61 12.74 21.12
N ALA A 238 14.40 11.54 20.58
CA ALA A 238 15.44 10.80 19.87
C ALA A 238 15.92 11.50 18.60
N GLN A 239 15.01 12.22 17.90
CA GLN A 239 15.34 13.05 16.73
C GLN A 239 15.98 14.41 17.09
N GLY A 240 16.06 14.76 18.37
CA GLY A 240 16.64 16.04 18.81
C GLY A 240 15.73 17.27 18.61
N ASP A 241 14.45 17.08 18.26
CA ASP A 241 13.48 18.18 18.12
C ASP A 241 12.96 18.61 19.52
N THR A 242 13.81 19.34 20.24
CA THR A 242 13.53 19.75 21.64
C THR A 242 12.26 20.59 21.74
N VAL A 243 11.96 21.41 20.75
CA VAL A 243 10.78 22.30 20.78
C VAL A 243 9.50 21.47 20.71
N LYS A 244 9.38 20.57 19.75
CA LYS A 244 8.22 19.69 19.61
C LYS A 244 8.15 18.66 20.74
N TRP A 245 9.29 18.19 21.22
CA TRP A 245 9.35 17.30 22.37
C TRP A 245 8.74 17.94 23.62
N ILE A 246 9.14 19.18 24.00
CA ILE A 246 8.55 19.90 25.15
C ILE A 246 7.06 20.14 24.93
N ALA A 247 6.62 20.47 23.71
CA ALA A 247 5.21 20.64 23.38
C ALA A 247 4.42 19.36 23.59
N SER A 248 4.93 18.20 23.10
CA SER A 248 4.28 16.90 23.25
C SER A 248 4.13 16.46 24.71
N LEU A 249 5.12 16.78 25.56
CA LEU A 249 5.03 16.52 27.02
C LEU A 249 3.92 17.32 27.69
N LYS A 250 3.74 18.59 27.31
CA LYS A 250 2.65 19.44 27.83
C LYS A 250 1.27 18.93 27.42
N GLU A 251 1.14 18.53 26.15
CA GLU A 251 -0.10 17.96 25.61
C GLU A 251 -0.45 16.63 26.30
N GLY A 252 0.51 15.74 26.49
CA GLY A 252 0.32 14.48 27.21
C GLY A 252 -0.14 14.68 28.67
N LEU A 253 0.41 15.68 29.37
CA LEU A 253 -0.04 16.06 30.70
C LEU A 253 -1.49 16.53 30.73
N GLN A 254 -1.92 17.32 29.74
CA GLN A 254 -3.31 17.79 29.67
C GLN A 254 -4.29 16.65 29.42
N LEU A 255 -3.96 15.72 28.53
CA LEU A 255 -4.77 14.52 28.27
C LEU A 255 -4.87 13.63 29.51
N SER A 256 -3.79 13.42 30.23
CA SER A 256 -3.77 12.66 31.49
C SER A 256 -4.68 13.29 32.57
N LEU A 257 -4.67 14.61 32.71
CA LEU A 257 -5.53 15.33 33.65
C LEU A 257 -7.02 15.23 33.28
N ILE A 258 -7.37 15.22 32.00
CA ILE A 258 -8.74 15.04 31.54
C ILE A 258 -9.23 13.63 31.89
N HIS A 259 -8.44 12.59 31.70
CA HIS A 259 -8.80 11.21 32.02
C HIS A 259 -8.95 10.97 33.54
N ILE A 260 -8.20 11.68 34.37
CA ILE A 260 -8.35 11.61 35.85
C ILE A 260 -9.62 12.31 36.33
N SER A 261 -10.09 13.34 35.64
CA SER A 261 -11.27 14.10 36.02
C SER A 261 -12.61 13.52 35.55
N GLU A 262 -12.65 12.71 34.49
CA GLU A 262 -13.87 12.07 33.99
C GLU A 262 -14.49 10.99 34.91
N PRO A 263 -13.74 10.11 35.60
CA PRO A 263 -14.34 9.10 36.50
C PRO A 263 -15.15 9.68 37.62
N THR A 264 -14.84 10.89 38.09
CA THR A 264 -15.55 11.56 39.15
C THR A 264 -16.93 12.12 38.73
N ARG A 265 -17.17 12.32 37.44
CA ARG A 265 -18.47 12.76 36.93
C ARG A 265 -19.49 11.62 36.82
N LEU A 266 -19.06 10.37 36.68
CA LEU A 266 -19.93 9.18 36.60
C LEU A 266 -20.41 8.67 37.97
N LEU A 267 -19.80 9.12 39.07
CA LEU A 267 -20.19 8.77 40.42
C LEU A 267 -21.08 9.81 41.13
N SER A 268 -21.47 10.85 40.40
CA SER A 268 -22.30 11.97 40.94
C SER A 268 -23.71 12.04 40.37
N ILE A 269 -24.28 10.90 39.87
CA ILE A 269 -25.69 10.77 39.45
C ILE A 269 -26.36 9.73 40.37
#